data_b5785f08ba8c2a897810c6f48e39d6b7
#
_entry.id   b5785f08ba8c2a897810c6f48e39d6b7
#
_cell.length_a   1.000
_cell.length_b   1.000
_cell.length_c   1.000
_cell.angle_alpha   90.00
_cell.angle_beta   90.00
_cell.angle_gamma   90.00
#
_symmetry.space_group_name_H-M   'P 1'
#
loop_
_entity.id
_entity.type
_entity.pdbx_description
1 polymer ?
#
loop_
_entity_poly.entity_id
_entity_poly.type
_entity_poly.pdbx_seq_one_letter_code
_entity_poly.pdbx_strand_id
1 'polypeptide(L)'
;MSDVSKLNSDPDRLLFAYWVPNVSGGLVVSKIAQKTSWDLKSNLRYAQTAEKGGFEYALTQIRFTASYGASNQHESVSFSQALLQGTEKLKVIAAILPGPWNPAVAAKQLASIDHYSDGRVAVNIVSGWFKGEFTAIGEWWLDHAERYRRSNEFMRCLRGIWTAPEDEGFTFAGDFYRFRNYKLSPKPVQKPHPPIFQGGNSDDARVNGAEVADWYFMNGNDLEGFSAQIQDVKARAAKVGREAHIRFAVNGFVIVRETEEEAIRVLQEIQGKADAEAVAAFANEVKNAGASTSNKRGMWATSTFNDLVQYNDGFKTKLIGTKEQVAERIVLLKSLGVNLVLTAFLHYDEEIEQFGREVLPLVRQLEAQGRGRDAEFEIAQTGDVYRKRTD
;
A
#
# COMPACT_ATOMS: atom_id res chain seq x y z
N MET A 1 8.32 -24.83 -23.79
CA MET A 1 7.75 -24.60 -22.45
C MET A 1 8.86 -24.00 -21.59
N SER A 2 8.95 -22.68 -21.54
CA SER A 2 9.90 -21.96 -20.69
C SER A 2 9.49 -22.17 -19.23
N ASP A 3 10.46 -22.49 -18.44
CA ASP A 3 10.37 -22.97 -17.08
C ASP A 3 9.74 -21.91 -16.13
N VAL A 4 8.42 -21.88 -16.06
CA VAL A 4 7.62 -21.00 -15.16
C VAL A 4 8.03 -21.22 -13.70
N SER A 5 8.62 -22.39 -13.36
CA SER A 5 9.09 -22.68 -11.99
C SER A 5 10.29 -21.83 -11.59
N LYS A 6 11.15 -21.44 -12.53
CA LYS A 6 12.29 -20.55 -12.28
C LYS A 6 11.91 -19.08 -12.08
N LEU A 7 10.82 -18.64 -12.71
CA LEU A 7 10.30 -17.27 -12.55
C LEU A 7 9.70 -17.02 -11.15
N ASN A 8 9.18 -18.06 -10.50
CA ASN A 8 8.63 -17.92 -9.13
C ASN A 8 9.69 -17.78 -8.04
N SER A 9 10.95 -18.10 -8.32
CA SER A 9 12.09 -17.98 -7.40
C SER A 9 13.00 -16.76 -7.65
N ASP A 10 12.71 -15.94 -8.68
CA ASP A 10 13.49 -14.73 -8.96
C ASP A 10 13.23 -13.67 -7.87
N PRO A 11 14.25 -13.29 -7.06
CA PRO A 11 14.12 -12.29 -6.02
C PRO A 11 13.80 -10.89 -6.59
N ASP A 12 14.09 -10.66 -7.88
CA ASP A 12 13.88 -9.37 -8.56
C ASP A 12 12.54 -9.30 -9.30
N ARG A 13 11.72 -10.34 -9.27
CA ARG A 13 10.39 -10.28 -9.89
C ARG A 13 9.49 -9.28 -9.20
N LEU A 14 8.66 -8.60 -9.97
CA LEU A 14 7.66 -7.68 -9.44
C LEU A 14 6.59 -8.44 -8.65
N LEU A 15 6.24 -7.93 -7.48
CA LEU A 15 5.17 -8.48 -6.64
C LEU A 15 3.87 -7.71 -6.85
N PHE A 16 2.75 -8.38 -6.57
CA PHE A 16 1.42 -7.79 -6.68
C PHE A 16 0.66 -7.88 -5.36
N ALA A 17 0.01 -6.79 -5.04
CA ALA A 17 -0.93 -6.69 -3.93
C ALA A 17 -2.26 -6.14 -4.41
N TYR A 18 -3.32 -6.35 -3.65
CA TYR A 18 -4.58 -5.65 -3.85
C TYR A 18 -5.06 -4.97 -2.57
N TRP A 19 -5.75 -3.84 -2.71
CA TRP A 19 -6.45 -3.21 -1.62
C TRP A 19 -7.64 -4.05 -1.19
N VAL A 20 -7.70 -4.42 0.07
CA VAL A 20 -8.85 -5.13 0.63
C VAL A 20 -9.99 -4.13 0.81
N PRO A 21 -11.17 -4.36 0.20
CA PRO A 21 -12.33 -3.50 0.41
C PRO A 21 -13.06 -3.85 1.72
N ASN A 22 -12.36 -3.75 2.86
CA ASN A 22 -12.96 -3.88 4.20
C ASN A 22 -13.75 -2.63 4.63
N VAL A 23 -14.18 -1.84 3.66
CA VAL A 23 -14.90 -0.57 3.79
C VAL A 23 -16.10 -0.55 2.84
N SER A 24 -17.24 -0.04 3.29
CA SER A 24 -18.41 0.16 2.42
C SER A 24 -18.15 1.26 1.40
N GLY A 25 -18.85 1.21 0.26
CA GLY A 25 -18.71 2.19 -0.83
C GLY A 25 -17.58 1.90 -1.81
N GLY A 26 -16.84 0.79 -1.66
CA GLY A 26 -15.79 0.38 -2.59
C GLY A 26 -14.51 1.22 -2.47
N LEU A 27 -13.74 1.31 -3.56
CA LEU A 27 -12.43 1.96 -3.58
C LEU A 27 -12.41 3.32 -4.30
N VAL A 28 -13.56 3.80 -4.75
CA VAL A 28 -13.73 5.14 -5.34
C VAL A 28 -14.89 5.89 -4.68
N VAL A 29 -14.73 7.17 -4.47
CA VAL A 29 -15.74 8.08 -3.91
C VAL A 29 -16.68 8.52 -5.03
N SER A 30 -17.50 7.58 -5.51
CA SER A 30 -18.35 7.76 -6.68
C SER A 30 -19.69 7.04 -6.49
N LYS A 31 -20.74 7.62 -7.05
CA LYS A 31 -22.10 7.03 -7.11
C LYS A 31 -22.24 6.03 -8.27
N ILE A 32 -21.15 5.69 -8.95
CA ILE A 32 -21.14 4.61 -9.94
C ILE A 32 -21.48 3.29 -9.25
N ALA A 33 -22.18 2.41 -9.95
CA ALA A 33 -22.43 1.06 -9.44
C ALA A 33 -21.12 0.30 -9.28
N GLN A 34 -20.80 -0.14 -8.07
CA GLN A 34 -19.61 -0.93 -7.74
C GLN A 34 -20.07 -2.31 -7.28
N LYS A 35 -19.64 -3.36 -7.99
CA LYS A 35 -19.84 -4.76 -7.56
C LYS A 35 -18.74 -5.16 -6.58
N THR A 36 -18.61 -4.40 -5.51
CA THR A 36 -17.58 -4.58 -4.48
C THR A 36 -18.26 -4.54 -3.12
N SER A 37 -18.10 -5.58 -2.33
CA SER A 37 -18.71 -5.73 -1.02
C SER A 37 -17.65 -5.68 0.08
N TRP A 38 -18.03 -5.09 1.22
CA TRP A 38 -17.14 -4.94 2.38
C TRP A 38 -17.24 -6.08 3.40
N ASP A 39 -18.23 -6.97 3.23
CA ASP A 39 -18.42 -8.11 4.12
C ASP A 39 -17.29 -9.16 4.04
N LEU A 40 -17.10 -9.89 5.12
CA LEU A 40 -16.03 -10.88 5.22
C LEU A 40 -16.16 -12.00 4.18
N LYS A 41 -17.37 -12.49 3.91
CA LYS A 41 -17.60 -13.61 2.99
C LYS A 41 -17.16 -13.25 1.56
N SER A 42 -17.51 -12.06 1.11
CA SER A 42 -17.07 -11.53 -0.19
C SER A 42 -15.57 -11.32 -0.23
N ASN A 43 -14.98 -10.73 0.82
CA ASN A 43 -13.55 -10.50 0.91
C ASN A 43 -12.72 -11.79 0.99
N LEU A 44 -13.21 -12.85 1.59
CA LEU A 44 -12.58 -14.18 1.54
C LEU A 44 -12.56 -14.72 0.11
N ARG A 45 -13.64 -14.54 -0.65
CA ARG A 45 -13.70 -14.93 -2.07
C ARG A 45 -12.71 -14.11 -2.90
N TYR A 46 -12.63 -12.79 -2.70
CA TYR A 46 -11.64 -11.93 -3.36
C TYR A 46 -10.21 -12.37 -3.05
N ALA A 47 -9.91 -12.67 -1.78
CA ALA A 47 -8.59 -13.11 -1.35
C ALA A 47 -8.19 -14.45 -2.00
N GLN A 48 -9.10 -15.42 -2.05
CA GLN A 48 -8.88 -16.70 -2.69
C GLN A 48 -8.72 -16.58 -4.22
N THR A 49 -9.47 -15.67 -4.84
CA THR A 49 -9.35 -15.38 -6.28
C THR A 49 -8.00 -14.71 -6.58
N ALA A 50 -7.60 -13.74 -5.77
CA ALA A 50 -6.30 -13.08 -5.89
C ALA A 50 -5.14 -14.06 -5.70
N GLU A 51 -5.20 -14.92 -4.68
CA GLU A 51 -4.20 -15.97 -4.44
C GLU A 51 -4.06 -16.90 -5.65
N LYS A 52 -5.17 -17.40 -6.20
CA LYS A 52 -5.17 -18.24 -7.41
C LYS A 52 -4.65 -17.49 -8.63
N GLY A 53 -4.95 -16.19 -8.74
CA GLY A 53 -4.51 -15.30 -9.80
C GLY A 53 -3.02 -14.93 -9.73
N GLY A 54 -2.32 -15.27 -8.65
CA GLY A 54 -0.88 -15.03 -8.49
C GLY A 54 -0.52 -13.73 -7.78
N PHE A 55 -1.44 -13.14 -7.04
CA PHE A 55 -1.12 -12.05 -6.10
C PHE A 55 -0.39 -12.59 -4.89
N GLU A 56 0.62 -11.86 -4.43
CA GLU A 56 1.41 -12.23 -3.25
C GLU A 56 0.91 -11.59 -1.97
N TYR A 57 0.26 -10.41 -2.07
CA TYR A 57 -0.17 -9.64 -0.92
C TYR A 57 -1.60 -9.11 -1.05
N ALA A 58 -2.21 -8.87 0.11
CA ALA A 58 -3.41 -8.05 0.29
C ALA A 58 -3.13 -6.99 1.35
N LEU A 59 -3.68 -5.79 1.22
CA LEU A 59 -3.53 -4.72 2.22
C LEU A 59 -4.89 -4.28 2.74
N THR A 60 -5.12 -4.45 4.05
CA THR A 60 -6.34 -3.97 4.71
C THR A 60 -6.26 -2.48 5.00
N GLN A 61 -7.39 -1.80 4.89
CA GLN A 61 -7.51 -0.37 5.17
C GLN A 61 -7.76 -0.15 6.66
N ILE A 62 -7.18 0.93 7.22
CA ILE A 62 -7.35 1.30 8.63
C ILE A 62 -8.20 2.55 8.77
N ARG A 63 -9.28 2.43 9.56
CA ARG A 63 -10.06 3.52 10.15
C ARG A 63 -10.74 2.99 11.41
N PHE A 64 -10.98 3.86 12.37
CA PHE A 64 -11.85 3.61 13.53
C PHE A 64 -13.26 4.14 13.31
N THR A 65 -13.41 5.09 12.40
CA THR A 65 -14.69 5.61 11.95
C THR A 65 -14.80 5.46 10.45
N ALA A 66 -16.02 5.31 9.93
CA ALA A 66 -16.22 5.33 8.49
C ALA A 66 -15.73 6.66 7.89
N SER A 67 -15.12 6.57 6.72
CA SER A 67 -14.54 7.71 6.01
C SER A 67 -15.52 8.26 4.96
N TYR A 68 -15.12 9.32 4.28
CA TYR A 68 -15.90 10.00 3.25
C TYR A 68 -16.43 9.02 2.19
N GLY A 69 -17.75 9.05 1.95
CA GLY A 69 -18.42 8.13 1.03
C GLY A 69 -18.63 6.70 1.56
N ALA A 70 -18.23 6.41 2.80
CA ALA A 70 -18.42 5.11 3.46
C ALA A 70 -19.25 5.25 4.73
N SER A 71 -20.00 4.20 5.06
CA SER A 71 -20.81 4.12 6.30
C SER A 71 -20.29 3.08 7.29
N ASN A 72 -19.51 2.10 6.82
CA ASN A 72 -18.99 1.00 7.64
C ASN A 72 -17.55 0.67 7.22
N GLN A 73 -16.73 0.32 8.20
CA GLN A 73 -15.38 -0.22 7.95
C GLN A 73 -15.02 -1.20 9.07
N HIS A 74 -14.47 -2.35 8.68
CA HIS A 74 -13.94 -3.32 9.63
C HIS A 74 -12.55 -2.91 10.13
N GLU A 75 -12.24 -3.28 11.37
CA GLU A 75 -10.91 -3.11 11.95
C GLU A 75 -9.89 -3.97 11.19
N SER A 76 -8.75 -3.38 10.90
CA SER A 76 -7.78 -3.90 9.95
C SER A 76 -7.06 -5.17 10.42
N VAL A 77 -6.65 -5.25 11.69
CA VAL A 77 -5.84 -6.38 12.20
C VAL A 77 -6.68 -7.65 12.32
N SER A 78 -7.87 -7.55 12.89
CA SER A 78 -8.79 -8.68 13.01
C SER A 78 -9.30 -9.14 11.63
N PHE A 79 -9.56 -8.21 10.73
CA PHE A 79 -9.94 -8.55 9.36
C PHE A 79 -8.80 -9.22 8.58
N SER A 80 -7.56 -8.76 8.76
CA SER A 80 -6.37 -9.41 8.19
C SER A 80 -6.20 -10.83 8.69
N GLN A 81 -6.41 -11.08 9.99
CA GLN A 81 -6.37 -12.43 10.55
C GLN A 81 -7.42 -13.33 9.92
N ALA A 82 -8.64 -12.85 9.73
CA ALA A 82 -9.70 -13.63 9.09
C ALA A 82 -9.36 -13.99 7.63
N LEU A 83 -8.78 -13.07 6.86
CA LEU A 83 -8.33 -13.35 5.49
C LEU A 83 -7.20 -14.38 5.46
N LEU A 84 -6.23 -14.28 6.37
CA LEU A 84 -5.12 -15.24 6.48
C LEU A 84 -5.60 -16.65 6.79
N GLN A 85 -6.66 -16.80 7.59
CA GLN A 85 -7.26 -18.12 7.88
C GLN A 85 -8.04 -18.70 6.69
N GLY A 86 -8.49 -17.88 5.77
CA GLY A 86 -9.23 -18.29 4.58
C GLY A 86 -8.39 -18.47 3.32
N THR A 87 -7.06 -18.31 3.42
CA THR A 87 -6.10 -18.42 2.32
C THR A 87 -4.91 -19.28 2.73
N GLU A 88 -4.14 -19.80 1.76
CA GLU A 88 -3.01 -20.70 2.00
C GLU A 88 -1.63 -20.07 1.80
N LYS A 89 -1.51 -19.15 0.83
CA LYS A 89 -0.22 -18.56 0.39
C LYS A 89 -0.22 -17.04 0.44
N LEU A 90 -1.39 -16.42 0.31
CA LEU A 90 -1.52 -14.97 0.29
C LEU A 90 -1.02 -14.37 1.61
N LYS A 91 -0.14 -13.40 1.51
CA LYS A 91 0.30 -12.59 2.64
C LYS A 91 -0.64 -11.41 2.85
N VAL A 92 -0.91 -11.05 4.09
CA VAL A 92 -1.78 -9.90 4.38
C VAL A 92 -1.02 -8.85 5.17
N ILE A 93 -1.07 -7.62 4.68
CA ILE A 93 -0.47 -6.45 5.30
C ILE A 93 -1.56 -5.79 6.15
N ALA A 94 -1.45 -5.91 7.47
CA ALA A 94 -2.38 -5.28 8.41
C ALA A 94 -1.96 -3.82 8.65
N ALA A 95 -2.86 -2.87 8.39
CA ALA A 95 -2.58 -1.47 8.67
C ALA A 95 -2.80 -1.14 10.15
N ILE A 96 -1.89 -0.37 10.75
CA ILE A 96 -1.92 0.06 12.16
C ILE A 96 -1.63 1.55 12.27
N LEU A 97 -2.32 2.22 13.21
CA LEU A 97 -2.10 3.61 13.60
C LEU A 97 -1.37 3.68 14.96
N PRO A 98 -0.12 4.18 15.01
CA PRO A 98 0.52 4.53 16.28
C PRO A 98 -0.28 5.58 17.07
N GLY A 99 -0.40 5.36 18.36
CA GLY A 99 -1.27 6.12 19.26
C GLY A 99 -2.36 5.20 19.77
N PRO A 100 -3.40 4.88 18.97
CA PRO A 100 -4.41 3.89 19.36
C PRO A 100 -3.82 2.51 19.71
N TRP A 101 -2.76 2.08 19.03
CA TRP A 101 -2.01 0.89 19.39
C TRP A 101 -0.74 1.20 20.19
N ASN A 102 -0.53 0.45 21.27
CA ASN A 102 0.77 0.35 21.93
C ASN A 102 1.65 -0.65 21.15
N PRO A 103 2.95 -0.38 20.93
CA PRO A 103 3.82 -1.28 20.17
C PRO A 103 3.95 -2.69 20.78
N ALA A 104 3.89 -2.85 22.11
CA ALA A 104 3.92 -4.18 22.71
C ALA A 104 2.65 -4.98 22.43
N VAL A 105 1.48 -4.33 22.44
CA VAL A 105 0.21 -4.97 22.08
C VAL A 105 0.21 -5.37 20.61
N ALA A 106 0.62 -4.47 19.72
CA ALA A 106 0.74 -4.75 18.30
C ALA A 106 1.75 -5.88 18.03
N ALA A 107 2.93 -5.82 18.64
CA ALA A 107 3.95 -6.87 18.50
C ALA A 107 3.44 -8.25 18.95
N LYS A 108 2.66 -8.31 20.04
CA LYS A 108 2.08 -9.57 20.54
C LYS A 108 0.98 -10.09 19.63
N GLN A 109 0.07 -9.22 19.17
CA GLN A 109 -0.98 -9.60 18.22
C GLN A 109 -0.38 -10.15 16.92
N LEU A 110 0.53 -9.38 16.31
CA LEU A 110 1.16 -9.75 15.04
C LEU A 110 2.02 -11.01 15.17
N ALA A 111 2.74 -11.22 16.28
CA ALA A 111 3.45 -12.47 16.51
C ALA A 111 2.50 -13.67 16.58
N SER A 112 1.34 -13.54 17.22
CA SER A 112 0.32 -14.59 17.26
C SER A 112 -0.26 -14.86 15.87
N ILE A 113 -0.61 -13.83 15.12
CA ILE A 113 -1.13 -13.95 13.75
C ILE A 113 -0.07 -14.57 12.83
N ASP A 114 1.22 -14.26 13.05
CA ASP A 114 2.34 -14.83 12.32
C ASP A 114 2.42 -16.35 12.49
N HIS A 115 2.23 -16.82 13.72
CA HIS A 115 2.11 -18.26 14.01
C HIS A 115 0.86 -18.89 13.37
N TYR A 116 -0.29 -18.23 13.48
CA TYR A 116 -1.54 -18.78 12.93
C TYR A 116 -1.56 -18.86 11.39
N SER A 117 -0.73 -18.06 10.75
CA SER A 117 -0.64 -17.96 9.29
C SER A 117 0.63 -18.55 8.69
N ASP A 118 1.48 -19.21 9.48
CA ASP A 118 2.78 -19.73 9.04
C ASP A 118 3.64 -18.67 8.32
N GLY A 119 3.78 -17.49 8.97
CA GLY A 119 4.66 -16.44 8.48
C GLY A 119 4.10 -15.61 7.31
N ARG A 120 2.78 -15.36 7.27
CA ARG A 120 2.14 -14.64 6.17
C ARG A 120 1.61 -13.25 6.53
N VAL A 121 1.82 -12.77 7.74
CA VAL A 121 1.44 -11.41 8.13
C VAL A 121 2.57 -10.42 7.87
N ALA A 122 2.19 -9.22 7.43
CA ALA A 122 3.04 -8.02 7.41
C ALA A 122 2.28 -6.86 8.05
N VAL A 123 2.95 -5.75 8.33
CA VAL A 123 2.30 -4.59 8.95
C VAL A 123 2.59 -3.33 8.15
N ASN A 124 1.57 -2.48 7.95
CA ASN A 124 1.71 -1.14 7.40
C ASN A 124 1.46 -0.10 8.49
N ILE A 125 2.47 0.68 8.82
CA ILE A 125 2.38 1.73 9.83
C ILE A 125 1.94 3.03 9.18
N VAL A 126 0.74 3.49 9.56
CA VAL A 126 0.13 4.73 9.08
C VAL A 126 0.25 5.79 10.16
N SER A 127 1.00 6.86 9.90
CA SER A 127 1.26 7.91 10.91
C SER A 127 0.03 8.75 11.28
N GLY A 128 -1.05 8.64 10.50
CA GLY A 128 -2.32 9.34 10.70
C GLY A 128 -2.40 10.66 9.91
N TRP A 129 -3.57 10.94 9.38
CA TRP A 129 -3.86 12.17 8.63
C TRP A 129 -5.25 12.74 8.96
N PHE A 130 -6.13 11.93 9.55
CA PHE A 130 -7.52 12.31 9.86
C PHE A 130 -7.66 12.69 11.33
N LYS A 131 -7.56 14.00 11.63
CA LYS A 131 -7.65 14.54 12.98
C LYS A 131 -8.96 14.15 13.68
N GLY A 132 -10.07 14.23 12.96
CA GLY A 132 -11.40 13.93 13.52
C GLY A 132 -11.51 12.52 14.09
N GLU A 133 -10.87 11.53 13.43
CA GLU A 133 -10.84 10.14 13.89
C GLU A 133 -10.11 9.99 15.23
N PHE A 134 -8.89 10.58 15.34
CA PHE A 134 -8.11 10.52 16.59
C PHE A 134 -8.86 11.15 17.76
N THR A 135 -9.44 12.32 17.56
CA THR A 135 -10.19 13.00 18.63
C THR A 135 -11.48 12.25 19.01
N ALA A 136 -12.15 11.62 18.05
CA ALA A 136 -13.37 10.86 18.30
C ALA A 136 -13.15 9.61 19.16
N ILE A 137 -11.97 8.97 19.07
CA ILE A 137 -11.61 7.80 19.89
C ILE A 137 -10.85 8.18 21.17
N GLY A 138 -10.72 9.47 21.48
CA GLY A 138 -10.04 9.96 22.69
C GLY A 138 -8.50 9.95 22.59
N GLU A 139 -7.94 9.84 21.39
CA GLU A 139 -6.49 9.86 21.17
C GLU A 139 -5.97 11.28 20.92
N TRP A 140 -4.77 11.56 21.40
CA TRP A 140 -4.13 12.87 21.20
C TRP A 140 -3.74 13.09 19.73
N TRP A 141 -4.15 14.22 19.18
CA TRP A 141 -3.69 14.67 17.87
C TRP A 141 -2.35 15.41 18.02
N LEU A 142 -1.31 14.81 17.47
CA LEU A 142 0.03 15.39 17.42
C LEU A 142 0.25 16.20 16.14
N ASP A 143 1.16 17.14 16.15
CA ASP A 143 1.64 17.83 14.96
C ASP A 143 2.24 16.84 13.96
N HIS A 144 2.34 17.25 12.69
CA HIS A 144 2.75 16.36 11.59
C HIS A 144 4.09 15.68 11.85
N ALA A 145 5.13 16.45 12.20
CA ALA A 145 6.46 15.91 12.49
C ALA A 145 6.44 14.96 13.69
N GLU A 146 5.69 15.30 14.75
CA GLU A 146 5.57 14.47 15.95
C GLU A 146 4.85 13.14 15.68
N ARG A 147 3.87 13.12 14.77
CA ARG A 147 3.26 11.86 14.36
C ARG A 147 4.26 10.92 13.68
N TYR A 148 5.17 11.45 12.84
CA TYR A 148 6.24 10.64 12.23
C TYR A 148 7.32 10.25 13.23
N ARG A 149 7.68 11.10 14.20
CA ARG A 149 8.56 10.72 15.30
C ARG A 149 7.96 9.57 16.12
N ARG A 150 6.68 9.66 16.47
CA ARG A 150 5.96 8.57 17.16
C ARG A 150 5.95 7.27 16.32
N SER A 151 5.72 7.36 15.02
CA SER A 151 5.78 6.21 14.12
C SER A 151 7.17 5.60 14.02
N ASN A 152 8.22 6.42 14.02
CA ASN A 152 9.62 5.96 14.05
C ASN A 152 9.90 5.13 15.30
N GLU A 153 9.57 5.67 16.48
CA GLU A 153 9.74 4.93 17.73
C GLU A 153 8.88 3.65 17.76
N PHE A 154 7.64 3.71 17.25
CA PHE A 154 6.75 2.56 17.16
C PHE A 154 7.38 1.43 16.35
N MET A 155 7.90 1.72 15.16
CA MET A 155 8.54 0.71 14.31
C MET A 155 9.84 0.17 14.90
N ARG A 156 10.65 1.04 15.54
CA ARG A 156 11.85 0.61 16.31
C ARG A 156 11.47 -0.32 17.46
N CYS A 157 10.39 -0.01 18.17
CA CYS A 157 9.88 -0.86 19.24
C CYS A 157 9.39 -2.19 18.71
N LEU A 158 8.59 -2.23 17.64
CA LEU A 158 8.16 -3.49 17.02
C LEU A 158 9.36 -4.37 16.70
N ARG A 159 10.32 -3.81 15.96
CA ARG A 159 11.52 -4.52 15.53
C ARG A 159 12.33 -5.03 16.72
N GLY A 160 12.58 -4.16 17.69
CA GLY A 160 13.33 -4.51 18.90
C GLY A 160 12.62 -5.56 19.77
N ILE A 161 11.30 -5.46 19.94
CA ILE A 161 10.50 -6.45 20.68
C ILE A 161 10.56 -7.83 20.00
N TRP A 162 10.45 -7.89 18.67
CA TRP A 162 10.48 -9.14 17.91
C TRP A 162 11.86 -9.81 17.89
N THR A 163 12.94 -9.01 17.87
CA THR A 163 14.31 -9.50 17.68
C THR A 163 15.14 -9.58 18.95
N ALA A 164 14.71 -8.96 20.05
CA ALA A 164 15.46 -8.99 21.33
C ALA A 164 15.70 -10.44 21.77
N PRO A 165 16.91 -10.75 22.32
CA PRO A 165 17.20 -12.05 22.93
C PRO A 165 16.19 -12.41 24.03
N GLU A 166 15.84 -13.68 24.14
CA GLU A 166 14.82 -14.14 25.10
C GLU A 166 15.27 -13.98 26.56
N ASP A 167 16.54 -14.11 26.82
CA ASP A 167 17.15 -13.96 28.15
C ASP A 167 17.26 -12.49 28.59
N GLU A 168 17.56 -11.57 27.66
CA GLU A 168 17.75 -10.15 27.95
C GLU A 168 16.44 -9.37 27.91
N GLY A 169 15.57 -9.65 26.92
CA GLY A 169 14.37 -8.87 26.66
C GLY A 169 14.66 -7.51 25.99
N PHE A 170 13.61 -6.78 25.71
CA PHE A 170 13.68 -5.46 25.04
C PHE A 170 13.59 -4.33 26.06
N THR A 171 14.57 -3.43 26.03
CA THR A 171 14.59 -2.17 26.78
C THR A 171 14.70 -1.00 25.81
N PHE A 172 13.85 0.01 25.99
CA PHE A 172 13.81 1.21 25.16
C PHE A 172 13.34 2.40 25.98
N ALA A 173 13.95 3.55 25.78
CA ALA A 173 13.56 4.81 26.42
C ALA A 173 13.49 5.91 25.36
N GLY A 174 12.30 6.09 24.79
CA GLY A 174 12.00 7.14 23.83
C GLY A 174 11.11 8.23 24.43
N ASP A 175 10.70 9.15 23.57
CA ASP A 175 9.79 10.24 23.96
C ASP A 175 8.34 9.75 24.07
N PHE A 176 7.95 8.79 23.22
CA PHE A 176 6.57 8.26 23.15
C PHE A 176 6.43 6.90 23.83
N TYR A 177 7.45 6.06 23.79
CA TYR A 177 7.38 4.68 24.30
C TYR A 177 8.54 4.36 25.22
N ARG A 178 8.25 3.59 26.29
CA ARG A 178 9.26 3.14 27.26
C ARG A 178 9.02 1.69 27.61
N PHE A 179 10.08 0.89 27.48
CA PHE A 179 10.08 -0.54 27.82
C PHE A 179 11.26 -0.86 28.74
N ARG A 180 11.06 -1.77 29.67
CA ARG A 180 12.09 -2.27 30.54
C ARG A 180 12.05 -3.79 30.54
N ASN A 181 13.06 -4.41 29.95
CA ASN A 181 13.24 -5.86 29.94
C ASN A 181 11.97 -6.64 29.50
N TYR A 182 11.28 -6.13 28.47
CA TYR A 182 10.06 -6.77 27.96
C TYR A 182 10.42 -8.00 27.13
N LYS A 183 9.91 -9.18 27.57
CA LYS A 183 10.15 -10.47 26.95
C LYS A 183 8.88 -10.91 26.20
N LEU A 184 8.90 -10.79 24.87
CA LEU A 184 7.82 -11.30 24.03
C LEU A 184 7.97 -12.82 23.82
N SER A 185 6.94 -13.59 24.12
CA SER A 185 6.84 -15.02 23.80
C SER A 185 5.40 -15.35 23.37
N PRO A 186 5.15 -16.09 22.27
CA PRO A 186 6.16 -16.51 21.29
C PRO A 186 6.73 -15.35 20.47
N LYS A 187 7.94 -15.53 19.94
CA LYS A 187 8.50 -14.65 18.91
C LYS A 187 7.85 -14.97 17.57
N PRO A 188 7.85 -14.03 16.60
CA PRO A 188 7.37 -14.32 15.24
C PRO A 188 8.08 -15.51 14.59
N VAL A 189 7.37 -16.23 13.74
CA VAL A 189 7.91 -17.31 12.89
C VAL A 189 8.86 -16.72 11.86
N GLN A 190 8.46 -15.60 11.25
CA GLN A 190 9.27 -14.87 10.25
C GLN A 190 10.58 -14.34 10.86
N LYS A 191 11.67 -14.45 10.12
CA LYS A 191 13.00 -13.97 10.54
C LYS A 191 13.53 -12.95 9.55
N PRO A 192 14.10 -11.84 10.01
CA PRO A 192 14.27 -11.46 11.41
C PRO A 192 12.96 -11.07 12.09
N HIS A 193 11.94 -10.64 11.36
CA HIS A 193 10.62 -10.21 11.85
C HIS A 193 9.62 -10.11 10.68
N PRO A 194 8.30 -9.98 10.92
CA PRO A 194 7.32 -9.65 9.90
C PRO A 194 7.68 -8.35 9.17
N PRO A 195 7.51 -8.27 7.83
CA PRO A 195 7.84 -7.06 7.07
C PRO A 195 7.06 -5.83 7.53
N ILE A 196 7.76 -4.69 7.63
CA ILE A 196 7.21 -3.40 8.03
C ILE A 196 7.11 -2.50 6.80
N PHE A 197 5.89 -2.11 6.47
CA PHE A 197 5.55 -1.14 5.42
C PHE A 197 5.27 0.22 6.03
N GLN A 198 5.58 1.28 5.31
CA GLN A 198 5.19 2.65 5.65
C GLN A 198 5.16 3.50 4.40
N GLY A 199 4.16 4.37 4.30
CA GLY A 199 4.00 5.28 3.18
C GLY A 199 3.94 6.75 3.57
N GLY A 200 3.90 7.60 2.55
CA GLY A 200 3.74 9.04 2.67
C GLY A 200 4.62 9.82 1.69
N ASN A 201 4.29 11.09 1.45
CA ASN A 201 4.99 11.91 0.46
C ASN A 201 5.79 13.06 1.08
N SER A 202 5.54 13.42 2.34
CA SER A 202 6.26 14.50 3.04
C SER A 202 7.71 14.15 3.32
N ASP A 203 8.54 15.14 3.58
CA ASP A 203 9.94 14.93 3.99
C ASP A 203 10.05 14.05 5.24
N ASP A 204 9.20 14.30 6.24
CA ASP A 204 9.15 13.48 7.46
C ASP A 204 8.84 12.01 7.14
N ALA A 205 7.90 11.76 6.21
CA ALA A 205 7.57 10.41 5.76
C ALA A 205 8.75 9.72 5.06
N ARG A 206 9.46 10.45 4.19
CA ARG A 206 10.61 9.93 3.44
C ARG A 206 11.80 9.63 4.36
N VAL A 207 12.09 10.51 5.32
CA VAL A 207 13.11 10.27 6.34
C VAL A 207 12.75 9.03 7.15
N ASN A 208 11.53 9.01 7.69
CA ASN A 208 11.08 7.90 8.53
C ASN A 208 11.10 6.55 7.79
N GLY A 209 10.58 6.50 6.56
CA GLY A 209 10.61 5.29 5.73
C GLY A 209 12.03 4.81 5.46
N ALA A 210 12.93 5.72 5.09
CA ALA A 210 14.33 5.39 4.83
C ALA A 210 15.06 4.82 6.07
N GLU A 211 14.74 5.35 7.27
CA GLU A 211 15.38 4.92 8.51
C GLU A 211 14.87 3.59 9.06
N VAL A 212 13.57 3.32 8.96
CA VAL A 212 12.96 2.23 9.75
C VAL A 212 12.01 1.31 9.01
N ALA A 213 11.57 1.60 7.77
CA ALA A 213 10.70 0.70 7.01
C ALA A 213 11.49 -0.33 6.20
N ASP A 214 10.90 -1.50 5.95
CA ASP A 214 11.41 -2.47 4.96
C ASP A 214 10.83 -2.18 3.58
N TRP A 215 9.61 -1.64 3.54
CA TRP A 215 8.89 -1.26 2.35
C TRP A 215 8.37 0.17 2.44
N TYR A 216 8.58 0.94 1.39
CA TYR A 216 8.07 2.29 1.27
C TYR A 216 6.94 2.37 0.25
N PHE A 217 5.71 2.67 0.72
CA PHE A 217 4.54 2.86 -0.14
C PHE A 217 4.47 4.27 -0.69
N MET A 218 4.22 4.38 -1.98
CA MET A 218 3.95 5.63 -2.69
C MET A 218 2.50 5.66 -3.19
N ASN A 219 1.83 6.81 -3.03
CA ASN A 219 0.57 7.06 -3.70
C ASN A 219 0.77 7.08 -5.22
N GLY A 220 -0.33 7.00 -5.97
CA GLY A 220 -0.29 7.16 -7.42
C GLY A 220 0.41 8.45 -7.84
N ASN A 221 1.22 8.37 -8.88
CA ASN A 221 1.99 9.48 -9.43
C ASN A 221 2.30 9.25 -10.91
N ASP A 222 2.85 10.27 -11.59
CA ASP A 222 3.48 10.09 -12.89
C ASP A 222 4.89 9.44 -12.76
N LEU A 223 5.50 9.12 -13.89
CA LEU A 223 6.81 8.44 -13.90
C LEU A 223 7.93 9.27 -13.30
N GLU A 224 7.92 10.56 -13.57
CA GLU A 224 8.93 11.49 -13.06
C GLU A 224 8.83 11.62 -11.54
N GLY A 225 7.61 11.76 -11.02
CA GLY A 225 7.34 11.81 -9.60
C GLY A 225 7.72 10.51 -8.87
N PHE A 226 7.45 9.35 -9.44
CA PHE A 226 7.92 8.06 -8.90
C PHE A 226 9.44 7.98 -8.88
N SER A 227 10.09 8.29 -9.99
CA SER A 227 11.56 8.26 -10.10
C SER A 227 12.21 9.17 -9.07
N ALA A 228 11.77 10.43 -8.99
CA ALA A 228 12.30 11.39 -8.03
C ALA A 228 12.09 10.94 -6.57
N GLN A 229 10.94 10.36 -6.25
CA GLN A 229 10.65 9.90 -4.89
C GLN A 229 11.48 8.67 -4.51
N ILE A 230 11.65 7.72 -5.42
CA ILE A 230 12.49 6.54 -5.21
C ILE A 230 13.95 6.95 -5.00
N GLN A 231 14.47 7.84 -5.84
CA GLN A 231 15.86 8.32 -5.72
C GLN A 231 16.10 9.05 -4.40
N ASP A 232 15.17 9.93 -3.98
CA ASP A 232 15.28 10.66 -2.72
C ASP A 232 15.27 9.71 -1.50
N VAL A 233 14.33 8.75 -1.46
CA VAL A 233 14.27 7.78 -0.35
C VAL A 233 15.49 6.86 -0.33
N LYS A 234 16.00 6.40 -1.48
CA LYS A 234 17.25 5.63 -1.57
C LYS A 234 18.44 6.44 -1.05
N ALA A 235 18.57 7.70 -1.46
CA ALA A 235 19.65 8.57 -1.01
C ALA A 235 19.61 8.82 0.52
N ARG A 236 18.42 8.92 1.09
CA ARG A 236 18.23 9.02 2.56
C ARG A 236 18.59 7.70 3.25
N ALA A 237 18.16 6.57 2.71
CA ALA A 237 18.48 5.25 3.24
C ALA A 237 20.00 4.97 3.20
N ALA A 238 20.70 5.38 2.14
CA ALA A 238 22.14 5.27 2.02
C ALA A 238 22.88 6.00 3.17
N LYS A 239 22.39 7.17 3.59
CA LYS A 239 23.00 7.94 4.71
C LYS A 239 22.99 7.18 6.04
N VAL A 240 22.07 6.22 6.18
CA VAL A 240 21.94 5.38 7.39
C VAL A 240 22.29 3.91 7.13
N GLY A 241 22.94 3.61 6.00
CA GLY A 241 23.42 2.27 5.64
C GLY A 241 22.30 1.28 5.28
N ARG A 242 21.13 1.76 4.83
CA ARG A 242 19.94 0.92 4.56
C ARG A 242 19.48 0.88 3.10
N GLU A 243 20.26 1.41 2.17
CA GLU A 243 19.87 1.46 0.75
C GLU A 243 19.49 0.09 0.17
N ALA A 244 20.24 -0.96 0.52
CA ALA A 244 19.98 -2.33 0.08
C ALA A 244 18.79 -3.01 0.78
N HIS A 245 18.22 -2.40 1.82
CA HIS A 245 17.17 -2.98 2.65
C HIS A 245 15.79 -2.35 2.44
N ILE A 246 15.71 -1.24 1.68
CA ILE A 246 14.43 -0.57 1.38
C ILE A 246 13.89 -1.02 0.03
N ARG A 247 12.63 -1.40 -0.01
CA ARG A 247 11.90 -1.77 -1.23
C ARG A 247 10.75 -0.78 -1.46
N PHE A 248 10.30 -0.68 -2.70
CA PHE A 248 9.31 0.31 -3.10
C PHE A 248 8.02 -0.33 -3.59
N ALA A 249 6.90 0.18 -3.10
CA ALA A 249 5.57 -0.21 -3.51
C ALA A 249 4.79 1.01 -4.01
N VAL A 250 4.00 0.85 -5.07
CA VAL A 250 3.18 1.92 -5.64
C VAL A 250 1.71 1.54 -5.64
N ASN A 251 0.84 2.53 -5.45
CA ASN A 251 -0.60 2.39 -5.59
C ASN A 251 -1.04 2.64 -7.04
N GLY A 252 -1.97 1.82 -7.55
CA GLY A 252 -2.60 2.03 -8.84
C GLY A 252 -4.06 1.56 -8.86
N PHE A 253 -4.95 2.34 -9.48
CA PHE A 253 -6.30 1.91 -9.77
C PHE A 253 -6.34 1.30 -11.17
N VAL A 254 -6.83 0.07 -11.28
CA VAL A 254 -6.78 -0.72 -12.51
C VAL A 254 -8.11 -0.66 -13.24
N ILE A 255 -8.05 -0.32 -14.52
CA ILE A 255 -9.20 -0.42 -15.45
C ILE A 255 -8.69 -1.07 -16.73
N VAL A 256 -8.97 -2.37 -16.90
CA VAL A 256 -8.62 -3.13 -18.10
C VAL A 256 -9.87 -3.39 -18.93
N ARG A 257 -9.84 -2.99 -20.20
CA ARG A 257 -10.94 -3.23 -21.17
C ARG A 257 -10.36 -3.71 -22.51
N GLU A 258 -11.22 -4.14 -23.42
CA GLU A 258 -10.81 -4.60 -24.75
C GLU A 258 -10.12 -3.48 -25.56
N THR A 259 -10.59 -2.25 -25.38
CA THR A 259 -9.97 -1.08 -26.01
C THR A 259 -9.64 -0.01 -24.97
N GLU A 260 -8.70 0.85 -25.33
CA GLU A 260 -8.32 1.99 -24.49
C GLU A 260 -9.46 2.98 -24.31
N GLU A 261 -10.22 3.23 -25.37
CA GLU A 261 -11.37 4.14 -25.36
C GLU A 261 -12.44 3.64 -24.38
N GLU A 262 -12.63 2.33 -24.27
CA GLU A 262 -13.54 1.73 -23.26
C GLU A 262 -13.01 1.93 -21.84
N ALA A 263 -11.73 1.74 -21.62
CA ALA A 263 -11.11 1.96 -20.31
C ALA A 263 -11.21 3.43 -19.88
N ILE A 264 -10.96 4.35 -20.80
CA ILE A 264 -11.10 5.79 -20.57
C ILE A 264 -12.56 6.19 -20.30
N ARG A 265 -13.53 5.61 -21.01
CA ARG A 265 -14.97 5.85 -20.72
C ARG A 265 -15.35 5.43 -19.31
N VAL A 266 -14.84 4.29 -18.82
CA VAL A 266 -15.08 3.86 -17.44
C VAL A 266 -14.48 4.86 -16.44
N LEU A 267 -13.25 5.33 -16.66
CA LEU A 267 -12.64 6.36 -15.82
C LEU A 267 -13.49 7.63 -15.79
N GLN A 268 -13.91 8.11 -16.96
CA GLN A 268 -14.75 9.30 -17.10
C GLN A 268 -16.11 9.11 -16.40
N GLU A 269 -16.70 7.92 -16.45
CA GLU A 269 -17.93 7.61 -15.75
C GLU A 269 -17.74 7.61 -14.23
N ILE A 270 -16.64 7.02 -13.71
CA ILE A 270 -16.29 7.08 -12.29
C ILE A 270 -16.19 8.53 -11.82
N GLN A 271 -15.45 9.35 -12.55
CA GLN A 271 -15.22 10.76 -12.22
C GLN A 271 -16.50 11.61 -12.41
N GLY A 272 -17.26 11.38 -13.47
CA GLY A 272 -18.52 12.08 -13.74
C GLY A 272 -19.64 11.79 -12.75
N LYS A 273 -19.57 10.61 -12.10
CA LYS A 273 -20.50 10.22 -11.02
C LYS A 273 -19.90 10.40 -9.62
N ALA A 274 -18.80 11.15 -9.48
CA ALA A 274 -18.18 11.40 -8.18
C ALA A 274 -19.21 11.93 -7.16
N ASP A 275 -19.09 11.48 -5.91
CA ASP A 275 -19.82 12.08 -4.79
C ASP A 275 -19.13 13.40 -4.42
N ALA A 276 -19.58 14.49 -5.06
CA ALA A 276 -18.94 15.79 -4.94
C ALA A 276 -18.85 16.30 -3.50
N GLU A 277 -19.83 16.02 -2.67
CA GLU A 277 -19.84 16.41 -1.25
C GLU A 277 -18.77 15.62 -0.48
N ALA A 278 -18.72 14.30 -0.64
CA ALA A 278 -17.76 13.44 0.04
C ALA A 278 -16.32 13.73 -0.45
N VAL A 279 -16.11 13.95 -1.76
CA VAL A 279 -14.78 14.32 -2.31
C VAL A 279 -14.35 15.70 -1.81
N ALA A 280 -15.25 16.69 -1.75
CA ALA A 280 -14.92 18.01 -1.23
C ALA A 280 -14.59 17.98 0.28
N ALA A 281 -15.32 17.19 1.07
CA ALA A 281 -15.03 17.02 2.48
C ALA A 281 -13.66 16.35 2.70
N PHE A 282 -13.34 15.31 1.91
CA PHE A 282 -12.00 14.69 1.90
C PHE A 282 -10.91 15.68 1.50
N ALA A 283 -11.13 16.44 0.43
CA ALA A 283 -10.18 17.46 -0.05
C ALA A 283 -9.87 18.52 1.02
N ASN A 284 -10.86 18.95 1.78
CA ASN A 284 -10.67 19.91 2.85
C ASN A 284 -9.80 19.31 3.99
N GLU A 285 -10.04 18.07 4.37
CA GLU A 285 -9.27 17.39 5.42
C GLU A 285 -7.82 17.20 5.00
N VAL A 286 -7.56 16.72 3.79
CA VAL A 286 -6.18 16.50 3.28
C VAL A 286 -5.44 17.82 3.06
N LYS A 287 -6.13 18.90 2.68
CA LYS A 287 -5.55 20.23 2.58
C LYS A 287 -5.09 20.74 3.95
N ASN A 288 -5.93 20.54 4.98
CA ASN A 288 -5.59 20.93 6.35
C ASN A 288 -4.42 20.08 6.89
N ALA A 289 -4.42 18.78 6.63
CA ALA A 289 -3.31 17.88 6.98
C ALA A 289 -2.00 18.30 6.26
N GLY A 290 -2.08 18.65 4.98
CA GLY A 290 -0.94 19.10 4.18
C GLY A 290 -0.37 20.45 4.60
N ALA A 291 -1.22 21.39 5.03
CA ALA A 291 -0.80 22.69 5.51
C ALA A 291 0.06 22.62 6.79
N SER A 292 -0.05 21.52 7.54
CA SER A 292 0.75 21.26 8.75
C SER A 292 2.15 20.68 8.46
N THR A 293 2.49 20.41 7.20
CA THR A 293 3.83 19.91 6.83
C THR A 293 4.82 21.06 6.68
N SER A 294 6.08 20.83 7.09
CA SER A 294 7.15 21.84 7.08
C SER A 294 7.42 22.44 5.69
N ASN A 295 7.23 21.67 4.63
CA ASN A 295 7.46 22.08 3.25
C ASN A 295 6.18 22.20 2.40
N LYS A 296 5.00 22.12 3.03
CA LYS A 296 3.68 22.12 2.37
C LYS A 296 3.51 21.04 1.29
N ARG A 297 4.36 20.01 1.30
CA ARG A 297 4.34 18.85 0.41
C ARG A 297 3.73 17.66 1.13
N GLY A 298 2.46 17.78 1.53
CA GLY A 298 1.70 16.65 2.07
C GLY A 298 1.35 15.63 1.00
N MET A 299 0.88 14.46 1.44
CA MET A 299 0.16 13.53 0.60
C MET A 299 -0.98 14.31 -0.10
N TRP A 300 -1.24 14.10 -1.37
CA TRP A 300 -2.26 14.81 -2.17
C TRP A 300 -2.01 16.32 -2.42
N ALA A 301 -0.83 16.87 -2.16
CA ALA A 301 -0.57 18.31 -2.35
C ALA A 301 -0.81 18.81 -3.78
N THR A 302 -0.69 17.94 -4.77
CA THR A 302 -0.89 18.23 -6.21
C THR A 302 -2.13 17.54 -6.80
N SER A 303 -2.98 16.93 -5.96
CA SER A 303 -4.13 16.18 -6.43
C SER A 303 -5.28 17.10 -6.81
N THR A 304 -5.84 16.88 -7.99
CA THR A 304 -7.05 17.54 -8.48
C THR A 304 -8.31 16.90 -7.85
N PHE A 305 -9.47 17.51 -8.07
CA PHE A 305 -10.74 16.92 -7.67
C PHE A 305 -10.91 15.49 -8.24
N ASN A 306 -10.61 15.30 -9.51
CA ASN A 306 -10.74 14.02 -10.18
C ASN A 306 -9.77 12.97 -9.63
N ASP A 307 -8.56 13.36 -9.21
CA ASP A 307 -7.61 12.46 -8.57
C ASP A 307 -8.13 11.98 -7.20
N LEU A 308 -8.78 12.88 -6.45
CA LEU A 308 -9.30 12.60 -5.11
C LEU A 308 -10.57 11.73 -5.10
N VAL A 309 -11.14 11.41 -6.25
CA VAL A 309 -12.19 10.38 -6.37
C VAL A 309 -11.66 9.00 -5.98
N GLN A 310 -10.34 8.79 -6.08
CA GLN A 310 -9.65 7.62 -5.54
C GLN A 310 -8.66 8.06 -4.46
N TYR A 311 -8.83 7.58 -3.23
CA TYR A 311 -8.16 8.08 -2.01
C TYR A 311 -6.63 8.14 -2.05
N ASN A 312 -5.96 7.34 -2.88
CA ASN A 312 -4.50 7.24 -2.93
C ASN A 312 -3.94 7.61 -4.30
N ASP A 313 -4.59 8.52 -5.03
CA ASP A 313 -4.19 9.00 -6.35
C ASP A 313 -3.97 7.88 -7.39
N GLY A 314 -4.65 6.75 -7.23
CA GLY A 314 -4.41 5.54 -8.05
C GLY A 314 -4.59 5.74 -9.55
N PHE A 315 -5.40 6.72 -9.97
CA PHE A 315 -5.58 7.06 -11.39
C PHE A 315 -4.32 7.64 -12.03
N LYS A 316 -3.48 8.37 -11.26
CA LYS A 316 -2.23 8.97 -11.75
C LYS A 316 -1.19 7.92 -12.17
N THR A 317 -1.26 6.71 -11.62
CA THR A 317 -0.38 5.60 -11.98
C THR A 317 -0.64 5.09 -13.40
N LYS A 318 -1.83 5.40 -13.96
CA LYS A 318 -2.25 5.09 -15.33
C LYS A 318 -2.24 3.59 -15.65
N LEU A 319 -2.74 2.75 -14.74
CA LEU A 319 -3.02 1.33 -15.00
C LEU A 319 -4.41 1.19 -15.68
N ILE A 320 -4.60 1.94 -16.77
CA ILE A 320 -5.88 2.14 -17.46
C ILE A 320 -5.64 1.96 -18.96
N GLY A 321 -6.32 1.00 -19.58
CA GLY A 321 -6.15 0.69 -21.01
C GLY A 321 -6.45 -0.77 -21.33
N THR A 322 -5.84 -1.29 -22.40
CA THR A 322 -5.86 -2.73 -22.70
C THR A 322 -4.93 -3.50 -21.74
N LYS A 323 -5.06 -4.80 -21.70
CA LYS A 323 -4.19 -5.66 -20.86
C LYS A 323 -2.72 -5.52 -21.22
N GLU A 324 -2.40 -5.35 -22.50
CA GLU A 324 -1.03 -5.13 -22.99
C GLU A 324 -0.47 -3.79 -22.50
N GLN A 325 -1.23 -2.72 -22.64
CA GLN A 325 -0.84 -1.38 -22.18
C GLN A 325 -0.62 -1.33 -20.68
N VAL A 326 -1.49 -1.99 -19.91
CA VAL A 326 -1.34 -2.06 -18.44
C VAL A 326 -0.12 -2.90 -18.06
N ALA A 327 0.14 -4.04 -18.75
CA ALA A 327 1.31 -4.86 -18.49
C ALA A 327 2.62 -4.11 -18.81
N GLU A 328 2.69 -3.40 -19.94
CA GLU A 328 3.83 -2.55 -20.30
C GLU A 328 4.04 -1.43 -19.28
N ARG A 329 2.97 -0.78 -18.84
CA ARG A 329 3.07 0.26 -17.80
C ARG A 329 3.62 -0.27 -16.49
N ILE A 330 3.22 -1.48 -16.09
CA ILE A 330 3.72 -2.16 -14.89
C ILE A 330 5.22 -2.46 -15.00
N VAL A 331 5.67 -2.95 -16.15
CA VAL A 331 7.10 -3.22 -16.39
C VAL A 331 7.92 -1.93 -16.40
N LEU A 332 7.37 -0.85 -16.93
CA LEU A 332 7.98 0.47 -16.86
C LEU A 332 8.14 0.95 -15.40
N LEU A 333 7.14 0.75 -14.54
CA LEU A 333 7.27 1.04 -13.10
C LEU A 333 8.38 0.21 -12.45
N LYS A 334 8.49 -1.07 -12.81
CA LYS A 334 9.58 -1.94 -12.33
C LYS A 334 10.95 -1.37 -12.68
N SER A 335 11.15 -0.89 -13.91
CA SER A 335 12.42 -0.33 -14.35
C SER A 335 12.86 0.91 -13.58
N LEU A 336 11.90 1.66 -13.00
CA LEU A 336 12.17 2.78 -12.09
C LEU A 336 12.60 2.33 -10.68
N GLY A 337 12.51 1.04 -10.38
CA GLY A 337 12.86 0.46 -9.08
C GLY A 337 11.66 0.11 -8.20
N VAL A 338 10.46 0.04 -8.75
CA VAL A 338 9.26 -0.47 -8.05
C VAL A 338 9.37 -1.99 -7.90
N ASN A 339 9.11 -2.50 -6.71
CA ASN A 339 9.16 -3.92 -6.38
C ASN A 339 7.78 -4.55 -6.15
N LEU A 340 6.76 -3.72 -5.89
CA LEU A 340 5.39 -4.18 -5.66
C LEU A 340 4.39 -3.17 -6.21
N VAL A 341 3.37 -3.66 -6.92
CA VAL A 341 2.21 -2.87 -7.36
C VAL A 341 0.99 -3.25 -6.53
N LEU A 342 0.47 -2.28 -5.80
CA LEU A 342 -0.77 -2.38 -5.03
C LEU A 342 -1.93 -1.90 -5.89
N THR A 343 -2.80 -2.82 -6.27
CA THR A 343 -3.92 -2.57 -7.19
C THR A 343 -5.23 -2.33 -6.44
N ALA A 344 -6.10 -1.52 -7.02
CA ALA A 344 -7.49 -1.36 -6.64
C ALA A 344 -8.38 -1.52 -7.88
N PHE A 345 -9.61 -1.97 -7.68
CA PHE A 345 -10.54 -2.30 -8.75
C PHE A 345 -11.93 -1.69 -8.48
N LEU A 346 -12.73 -1.57 -9.54
CA LEU A 346 -14.13 -1.13 -9.44
C LEU A 346 -15.06 -2.29 -9.11
N HIS A 347 -14.85 -3.46 -9.73
CA HIS A 347 -15.66 -4.67 -9.58
C HIS A 347 -14.78 -5.84 -9.16
N TYR A 348 -14.64 -6.06 -7.86
CA TYR A 348 -13.61 -6.94 -7.31
C TYR A 348 -13.70 -8.40 -7.76
N ASP A 349 -14.89 -9.00 -7.80
CA ASP A 349 -15.03 -10.41 -8.21
C ASP A 349 -14.50 -10.65 -9.63
N GLU A 350 -14.88 -9.77 -10.56
CA GLU A 350 -14.59 -9.94 -11.98
C GLU A 350 -13.19 -9.46 -12.35
N GLU A 351 -12.78 -8.28 -11.80
CA GLU A 351 -11.56 -7.60 -12.23
C GLU A 351 -10.30 -8.15 -11.58
N ILE A 352 -10.35 -8.70 -10.35
CA ILE A 352 -9.23 -9.44 -9.75
C ILE A 352 -8.95 -10.72 -10.58
N GLU A 353 -10.00 -11.47 -10.94
CA GLU A 353 -9.85 -12.67 -11.75
C GLU A 353 -9.28 -12.34 -13.12
N GLN A 354 -9.84 -11.32 -13.79
CA GLN A 354 -9.37 -10.85 -15.09
C GLN A 354 -7.89 -10.45 -15.04
N PHE A 355 -7.50 -9.64 -14.05
CA PHE A 355 -6.12 -9.18 -13.89
C PHE A 355 -5.16 -10.36 -13.70
N GLY A 356 -5.50 -11.32 -12.84
CA GLY A 356 -4.72 -12.53 -12.62
C GLY A 356 -4.58 -13.41 -13.86
N ARG A 357 -5.65 -13.54 -14.66
CA ARG A 357 -5.69 -14.38 -15.86
C ARG A 357 -5.03 -13.71 -17.07
N GLU A 358 -5.15 -12.40 -17.24
CA GLU A 358 -4.81 -11.71 -18.49
C GLU A 358 -3.59 -10.80 -18.35
N VAL A 359 -3.46 -10.04 -17.26
CA VAL A 359 -2.38 -9.05 -17.09
C VAL A 359 -1.13 -9.66 -16.47
N LEU A 360 -1.28 -10.41 -15.37
CA LEU A 360 -0.12 -11.00 -14.69
C LEU A 360 0.73 -11.90 -15.59
N PRO A 361 0.15 -12.78 -16.44
CA PRO A 361 0.96 -13.60 -17.35
C PRO A 361 1.73 -12.76 -18.37
N LEU A 362 1.16 -11.65 -18.88
CA LEU A 362 1.86 -10.74 -19.78
C LEU A 362 3.03 -10.05 -19.09
N VAL A 363 2.84 -9.57 -17.86
CA VAL A 363 3.95 -9.00 -17.07
C VAL A 363 5.05 -10.04 -16.89
N ARG A 364 4.73 -11.28 -16.54
CA ARG A 364 5.72 -12.35 -16.37
C ARG A 364 6.45 -12.67 -17.68
N GLN A 365 5.75 -12.64 -18.82
CA GLN A 365 6.33 -12.82 -20.13
C GLN A 365 7.33 -11.69 -20.45
N LEU A 366 6.96 -10.43 -20.20
CA LEU A 366 7.82 -9.28 -20.40
C LEU A 366 9.06 -9.35 -19.49
N GLU A 367 8.90 -9.71 -18.22
CA GLU A 367 10.04 -9.92 -17.30
C GLU A 367 10.99 -11.03 -17.79
N ALA A 368 10.46 -12.13 -18.30
CA ALA A 368 11.26 -13.22 -18.89
C ALA A 368 12.05 -12.80 -20.14
N GLN A 369 11.57 -11.79 -20.86
CA GLN A 369 12.26 -11.15 -21.99
C GLN A 369 13.31 -10.12 -21.53
N GLY A 370 13.52 -9.95 -20.24
CA GLY A 370 14.46 -8.97 -19.67
C GLY A 370 13.91 -7.55 -19.53
N ARG A 371 12.62 -7.33 -19.83
CA ARG A 371 11.96 -6.03 -19.66
C ARG A 371 11.91 -5.64 -18.16
N GLY A 372 11.86 -4.34 -17.89
CA GLY A 372 11.81 -3.80 -16.52
C GLY A 372 13.15 -3.73 -15.80
N ARG A 373 14.27 -3.89 -16.54
CA ARG A 373 15.64 -3.78 -15.99
C ARG A 373 16.31 -2.46 -16.33
N ASP A 374 15.94 -1.86 -17.45
CA ASP A 374 16.52 -0.63 -17.97
C ASP A 374 15.47 0.45 -18.13
N ALA A 375 15.55 1.51 -17.29
CA ALA A 375 14.58 2.59 -17.29
C ALA A 375 14.59 3.42 -18.57
N GLU A 376 15.76 3.67 -19.17
CA GLU A 376 15.86 4.45 -20.42
C GLU A 376 15.23 3.68 -21.59
N PHE A 377 15.50 2.39 -21.66
CA PHE A 377 14.90 1.51 -22.66
C PHE A 377 13.38 1.45 -22.51
N GLU A 378 12.87 1.23 -21.30
CA GLU A 378 11.44 1.14 -21.05
C GLU A 378 10.70 2.45 -21.31
N ILE A 379 11.32 3.59 -20.95
CA ILE A 379 10.75 4.92 -21.24
C ILE A 379 10.72 5.16 -22.76
N ALA A 380 11.74 4.75 -23.51
CA ALA A 380 11.75 4.86 -24.97
C ALA A 380 10.67 4.00 -25.63
N GLN A 381 10.40 2.79 -25.10
CA GLN A 381 9.40 1.88 -25.66
C GLN A 381 7.95 2.26 -25.28
N THR A 382 7.71 2.70 -24.05
CA THR A 382 6.38 2.87 -23.49
C THR A 382 6.08 4.29 -23.01
N GLY A 383 7.09 5.06 -22.61
CA GLY A 383 6.94 6.40 -22.04
C GLY A 383 6.28 7.41 -22.99
N ASP A 384 6.62 7.36 -24.27
CA ASP A 384 6.06 8.26 -25.28
C ASP A 384 4.58 8.02 -25.54
N VAL A 385 4.11 6.78 -25.44
CA VAL A 385 2.71 6.41 -25.57
C VAL A 385 1.87 7.08 -24.46
N TYR A 386 2.42 7.12 -23.25
CA TYR A 386 1.76 7.74 -22.09
C TYR A 386 1.94 9.26 -21.99
N ARG A 387 2.99 9.84 -22.60
CA ARG A 387 3.19 11.31 -22.71
C ARG A 387 2.25 11.95 -23.71
N LYS A 388 2.05 11.34 -24.88
CA LYS A 388 1.17 11.84 -25.94
C LYS A 388 -0.32 11.94 -25.58
N ARG A 389 -0.73 11.41 -24.43
CA ARG A 389 -2.12 11.37 -23.94
C ARG A 389 -2.40 12.40 -22.85
N THR A 390 -1.42 13.18 -22.46
CA THR A 390 -1.55 14.24 -21.44
C THR A 390 -1.58 15.65 -22.05
N ASP A 391 -1.39 15.77 -23.36
CA ASP A 391 -1.56 16.98 -24.17
C ASP A 391 -2.93 16.98 -24.88
#